data_991b9d0ce71cab786224a3d3541bb210
#
_entry.id   991b9d0ce71cab786224a3d3541bb210
#
_cell.length_a   1.000
_cell.length_b   1.000
_cell.length_c   1.000
_cell.angle_alpha   90.00
_cell.angle_beta   90.00
_cell.angle_gamma   90.00
#
_symmetry.space_group_name_H-M   'P 1'
#
loop_
_entity.id
_entity.type
_entity.pdbx_description
1 polymer ?
#
loop_
_entity_poly.entity_id
_entity_poly.type
_entity_poly.pdbx_seq_one_letter_code
_entity_poly.pdbx_strand_id
1 'polypeptide(L)'
;MADEKPTADVDVTKEWRATQGQESAAKRLRLFAALAWLIAIGTEVAGIVLLRQHKFDHGNMPLLIGLLVVIAVFAIAGSLMWKAANKHDPASKAEPVKFFVQNQLGAIITVIAFLPLIVLIFMDKDMDPKNKKIAGGIGVVLAGIATVIGIDFSPPSVEQYTQDMNQCAAEIKSGQPTKDCSPEVAEQAQAIARDSATVAEATKSPANPNGLDVVYWIAPENGAKKAATPHVFHICQGVSPLRGKAVNKGSVTEAYAENATRITKQIPMEQKQCGFGAAAADTNAAPTSENGVAAPAG
;
A
#
# COMPACT_ATOMS: atom_id res chain seq x y z
N MET A 1 -17.96 10.67 -34.55
CA MET A 1 -16.69 11.23 -34.10
C MET A 1 -16.62 10.90 -32.63
N ALA A 2 -15.84 9.88 -32.27
CA ALA A 2 -15.67 9.45 -30.89
C ALA A 2 -14.60 10.34 -30.26
N ASP A 3 -14.93 11.02 -29.16
CA ASP A 3 -14.01 11.77 -28.33
C ASP A 3 -13.01 10.77 -27.70
N GLU A 4 -11.83 10.74 -28.24
CA GLU A 4 -10.68 10.06 -27.69
C GLU A 4 -10.19 10.85 -26.48
N LYS A 5 -10.59 10.39 -25.29
CA LYS A 5 -10.10 10.88 -24.00
C LYS A 5 -8.57 10.71 -24.01
N PRO A 6 -7.78 11.76 -23.77
CA PRO A 6 -6.32 11.62 -23.70
C PRO A 6 -5.99 10.69 -22.54
N THR A 7 -5.51 9.50 -22.84
CA THR A 7 -4.82 8.64 -21.89
C THR A 7 -3.52 9.35 -21.53
N ALA A 8 -3.51 10.03 -20.37
CA ALA A 8 -2.29 10.48 -19.76
C ALA A 8 -1.39 9.25 -19.60
N ASP A 9 -0.24 9.27 -20.24
CA ASP A 9 0.85 8.31 -20.02
C ASP A 9 1.13 8.29 -18.52
N VAL A 10 0.66 7.25 -17.85
CA VAL A 10 0.95 7.03 -16.44
C VAL A 10 2.39 6.56 -16.39
N ASP A 11 3.29 7.48 -16.10
CA ASP A 11 4.69 7.21 -15.85
C ASP A 11 4.82 6.12 -14.77
N VAL A 12 5.28 4.94 -15.19
CA VAL A 12 5.33 3.68 -14.45
C VAL A 12 6.24 3.74 -13.20
N THR A 13 6.84 4.91 -12.92
CA THR A 13 7.82 5.08 -11.84
C THR A 13 7.23 5.47 -10.48
N LYS A 14 5.92 5.70 -10.37
CA LYS A 14 5.25 6.31 -9.20
C LYS A 14 4.32 5.33 -8.48
N GLU A 15 4.86 4.26 -7.90
CA GLU A 15 4.04 3.24 -7.22
C GLU A 15 3.69 3.65 -5.78
N TRP A 16 2.40 3.52 -5.42
CA TRP A 16 1.93 3.59 -4.04
C TRP A 16 2.66 2.55 -3.17
N ARG A 17 2.91 2.90 -1.91
CA ARG A 17 3.55 1.99 -0.94
C ARG A 17 2.90 2.15 0.42
N ALA A 18 2.73 1.02 1.09
CA ALA A 18 2.22 1.01 2.45
C ALA A 18 3.12 1.83 3.38
N THR A 19 2.52 2.67 4.21
CA THR A 19 3.21 3.35 5.31
C THR A 19 3.64 2.34 6.38
N GLN A 20 4.58 2.70 7.26
CA GLN A 20 4.99 1.83 8.37
C GLN A 20 3.81 1.41 9.26
N GLY A 21 2.83 2.31 9.45
CA GLY A 21 1.59 2.02 10.18
C GLY A 21 0.77 0.93 9.47
N GLN A 22 0.55 1.06 8.16
CA GLN A 22 -0.16 0.09 7.35
C GLN A 22 0.56 -1.26 7.29
N GLU A 23 1.88 -1.28 7.09
CA GLU A 23 2.67 -2.53 7.12
C GLU A 23 2.56 -3.25 8.47
N SER A 24 2.62 -2.50 9.58
CA SER A 24 2.51 -3.08 10.92
C SER A 24 1.11 -3.63 11.19
N ALA A 25 0.06 -2.93 10.75
CA ALA A 25 -1.32 -3.40 10.82
C ALA A 25 -1.53 -4.67 9.99
N ALA A 26 -1.03 -4.70 8.75
CA ALA A 26 -1.08 -5.87 7.89
C ALA A 26 -0.39 -7.09 8.52
N LYS A 27 0.81 -6.92 9.07
CA LYS A 27 1.55 -8.00 9.76
C LYS A 27 0.78 -8.57 10.95
N ARG A 28 0.18 -7.71 11.78
CA ARG A 28 -0.65 -8.15 12.92
C ARG A 28 -1.89 -8.92 12.46
N LEU A 29 -2.61 -8.41 11.47
CA LEU A 29 -3.79 -9.08 10.92
C LEU A 29 -3.43 -10.43 10.29
N ARG A 30 -2.32 -10.54 9.56
CA ARG A 30 -1.82 -11.80 9.01
C ARG A 30 -1.45 -12.80 10.10
N LEU A 31 -0.86 -12.34 11.20
CA LEU A 31 -0.56 -13.20 12.35
C LEU A 31 -1.85 -13.76 12.98
N PHE A 32 -2.84 -12.91 13.24
CA PHE A 32 -4.12 -13.37 13.80
C PHE A 32 -4.89 -14.27 12.83
N ALA A 33 -4.85 -14.02 11.54
CA ALA A 33 -5.41 -14.89 10.51
C ALA A 33 -4.75 -16.28 10.54
N ALA A 34 -3.41 -16.33 10.60
CA ALA A 34 -2.66 -17.57 10.70
C ALA A 34 -3.01 -18.36 11.97
N LEU A 35 -3.14 -17.69 13.12
CA LEU A 35 -3.57 -18.32 14.37
C LEU A 35 -4.99 -18.89 14.27
N ALA A 36 -5.92 -18.15 13.67
CA ALA A 36 -7.28 -18.64 13.44
C ALA A 36 -7.29 -19.89 12.53
N TRP A 37 -6.53 -19.88 11.46
CA TRP A 37 -6.40 -21.03 10.56
C TRP A 37 -5.74 -22.24 11.23
N LEU A 38 -4.75 -22.03 12.09
CA LEU A 38 -4.15 -23.11 12.89
C LEU A 38 -5.19 -23.75 13.83
N ILE A 39 -6.09 -22.96 14.42
CA ILE A 39 -7.20 -23.49 15.23
C ILE A 39 -8.17 -24.30 14.35
N ALA A 40 -8.52 -23.79 13.15
CA ALA A 40 -9.39 -24.50 12.22
C ALA A 40 -8.80 -25.86 11.81
N ILE A 41 -7.55 -25.88 11.37
CA ILE A 41 -6.84 -27.11 10.97
C ILE A 41 -6.64 -28.04 12.18
N GLY A 42 -6.28 -27.52 13.34
CA GLY A 42 -6.16 -28.31 14.57
C GLY A 42 -7.48 -28.97 14.97
N THR A 43 -8.61 -28.26 14.82
CA THR A 43 -9.96 -28.78 15.05
C THR A 43 -10.32 -29.86 14.02
N GLU A 44 -9.96 -29.70 12.77
CA GLU A 44 -10.11 -30.70 11.72
C GLU A 44 -9.35 -32.00 12.08
N VAL A 45 -8.06 -31.86 12.43
CA VAL A 45 -7.23 -33.00 12.85
C VAL A 45 -7.85 -33.71 14.05
N ALA A 46 -8.35 -32.97 15.04
CA ALA A 46 -9.06 -33.55 16.18
C ALA A 46 -10.33 -34.32 15.73
N GLY A 47 -11.11 -33.73 14.80
CA GLY A 47 -12.27 -34.37 14.21
C GLY A 47 -11.92 -35.67 13.49
N ILE A 48 -10.85 -35.70 12.72
CA ILE A 48 -10.34 -36.91 12.05
C ILE A 48 -9.92 -37.99 13.05
N VAL A 49 -9.21 -37.63 14.13
CA VAL A 49 -8.81 -38.57 15.18
C VAL A 49 -10.00 -39.15 15.87
N LEU A 50 -10.99 -38.32 16.24
CA LEU A 50 -12.20 -38.78 16.89
C LEU A 50 -13.06 -39.70 15.98
N LEU A 51 -13.12 -39.40 14.68
CA LEU A 51 -13.77 -40.19 13.67
C LEU A 51 -13.13 -41.59 13.60
N ARG A 52 -11.80 -41.65 13.51
CA ARG A 52 -11.06 -42.92 13.49
C ARG A 52 -11.15 -43.74 14.80
N GLN A 53 -11.47 -43.10 15.92
CA GLN A 53 -11.72 -43.73 17.21
C GLN A 53 -13.18 -44.16 17.38
N HIS A 54 -14.00 -44.10 16.33
CA HIS A 54 -15.43 -44.49 16.36
C HIS A 54 -16.26 -43.73 17.40
N LYS A 55 -15.84 -42.50 17.75
CA LYS A 55 -16.54 -41.70 18.77
C LYS A 55 -17.88 -41.13 18.31
N PHE A 56 -18.16 -41.17 17.01
CA PHE A 56 -19.40 -40.66 16.42
C PHE A 56 -20.42 -41.74 16.09
N ASP A 57 -20.11 -43.04 16.28
CA ASP A 57 -20.97 -44.17 15.91
C ASP A 57 -22.19 -44.32 16.82
N HIS A 58 -22.11 -43.85 18.07
CA HIS A 58 -23.13 -44.05 19.11
C HIS A 58 -23.76 -42.76 19.62
N GLY A 59 -24.19 -41.86 18.75
CA GLY A 59 -25.02 -40.70 19.13
C GLY A 59 -24.30 -39.40 19.38
N ASN A 60 -22.98 -39.29 19.16
CA ASN A 60 -22.20 -38.04 19.33
C ASN A 60 -22.23 -37.12 18.08
N MET A 61 -23.29 -37.20 17.27
CA MET A 61 -23.49 -36.32 16.10
C MET A 61 -23.41 -34.84 16.43
N PRO A 62 -23.97 -34.35 17.58
CA PRO A 62 -23.82 -32.93 17.91
C PRO A 62 -22.36 -32.49 18.08
N LEU A 63 -21.49 -33.38 18.57
CA LEU A 63 -20.05 -33.08 18.70
C LEU A 63 -19.39 -32.89 17.30
N LEU A 64 -19.69 -33.83 16.36
CA LEU A 64 -19.16 -33.71 14.99
C LEU A 64 -19.62 -32.44 14.29
N ILE A 65 -20.91 -32.10 14.39
CA ILE A 65 -21.46 -30.86 13.85
C ILE A 65 -20.82 -29.66 14.54
N GLY A 66 -20.65 -29.71 15.86
CA GLY A 66 -19.97 -28.65 16.61
C GLY A 66 -18.52 -28.41 16.13
N LEU A 67 -17.77 -29.48 15.87
CA LEU A 67 -16.41 -29.36 15.30
C LEU A 67 -16.45 -28.74 13.90
N LEU A 68 -17.36 -29.12 13.02
CA LEU A 68 -17.52 -28.52 11.69
C LEU A 68 -17.85 -27.02 11.78
N VAL A 69 -18.70 -26.63 12.75
CA VAL A 69 -19.03 -25.22 12.99
C VAL A 69 -17.80 -24.43 13.50
N VAL A 70 -17.03 -25.01 14.42
CA VAL A 70 -15.79 -24.38 14.92
C VAL A 70 -14.79 -24.17 13.78
N ILE A 71 -14.59 -25.19 12.92
CA ILE A 71 -13.73 -25.05 11.72
C ILE A 71 -14.23 -23.89 10.86
N ALA A 72 -15.55 -23.82 10.58
CA ALA A 72 -16.12 -22.75 9.76
C ALA A 72 -15.88 -21.36 10.35
N VAL A 73 -16.13 -21.18 11.64
CA VAL A 73 -15.95 -19.89 12.33
C VAL A 73 -14.50 -19.41 12.23
N PHE A 74 -13.54 -20.27 12.54
CA PHE A 74 -12.13 -19.89 12.51
C PHE A 74 -11.57 -19.76 11.09
N ALA A 75 -12.01 -20.57 10.13
CA ALA A 75 -11.65 -20.42 8.72
C ALA A 75 -12.15 -19.09 8.15
N ILE A 76 -13.41 -18.72 8.41
CA ILE A 76 -13.99 -17.45 7.99
C ILE A 76 -13.29 -16.27 8.68
N ALA A 77 -13.10 -16.32 10.00
CA ALA A 77 -12.43 -15.25 10.73
C ALA A 77 -11.01 -15.02 10.21
N GLY A 78 -10.24 -16.07 9.98
CA GLY A 78 -8.91 -16.00 9.39
C GLY A 78 -8.92 -15.36 7.99
N SER A 79 -9.88 -15.78 7.15
CA SER A 79 -10.02 -15.25 5.78
C SER A 79 -10.39 -13.77 5.77
N LEU A 80 -11.29 -13.32 6.65
CA LEU A 80 -11.66 -11.91 6.77
C LEU A 80 -10.49 -11.04 7.27
N MET A 81 -9.75 -11.52 8.28
CA MET A 81 -8.55 -10.82 8.77
C MET A 81 -7.46 -10.76 7.70
N TRP A 82 -7.29 -11.80 6.90
CA TRP A 82 -6.33 -11.82 5.80
C TRP A 82 -6.70 -10.82 4.69
N LYS A 83 -7.98 -10.75 4.31
CA LYS A 83 -8.47 -9.73 3.37
C LYS A 83 -8.27 -8.31 3.90
N ALA A 84 -8.53 -8.08 5.19
CA ALA A 84 -8.26 -6.79 5.82
C ALA A 84 -6.76 -6.44 5.76
N ALA A 85 -5.88 -7.42 6.00
CA ALA A 85 -4.43 -7.23 5.86
C ALA A 85 -4.02 -6.85 4.42
N ASN A 86 -4.64 -7.48 3.42
CA ASN A 86 -4.35 -7.18 2.00
C ASN A 86 -4.80 -5.77 1.59
N LYS A 87 -5.78 -5.17 2.26
CA LYS A 87 -6.11 -3.74 2.06
C LYS A 87 -5.02 -2.81 2.55
N HIS A 88 -4.33 -3.15 3.65
CA HIS A 88 -3.24 -2.34 4.18
C HIS A 88 -1.92 -2.54 3.42
N ASP A 89 -1.71 -3.72 2.84
CA ASP A 89 -0.47 -4.07 2.13
C ASP A 89 -0.79 -5.04 0.98
N PRO A 90 -1.34 -4.50 -0.14
CA PRO A 90 -1.72 -5.29 -1.30
C PRO A 90 -0.52 -5.79 -2.08
N ALA A 91 -0.71 -6.88 -2.82
CA ALA A 91 0.26 -7.38 -3.77
C ALA A 91 0.21 -6.58 -5.09
N SER A 92 1.34 -6.50 -5.79
CA SER A 92 1.41 -5.96 -7.14
C SER A 92 0.92 -6.98 -8.17
N LYS A 93 0.17 -6.53 -9.17
CA LYS A 93 -0.23 -7.33 -10.34
C LYS A 93 0.96 -7.70 -11.23
N ALA A 94 2.07 -6.97 -11.13
CA ALA A 94 3.31 -7.32 -11.83
C ALA A 94 3.89 -8.66 -11.37
N GLU A 95 3.49 -9.17 -10.18
CA GLU A 95 3.86 -10.47 -9.64
C GLU A 95 2.63 -11.42 -9.61
N PRO A 96 2.17 -11.98 -10.74
CA PRO A 96 0.84 -12.60 -10.85
C PRO A 96 0.65 -13.79 -9.92
N VAL A 97 1.67 -14.60 -9.69
CA VAL A 97 1.59 -15.76 -8.77
C VAL A 97 1.42 -15.30 -7.32
N LYS A 98 2.23 -14.34 -6.89
CA LYS A 98 2.13 -13.77 -5.54
C LYS A 98 0.81 -13.05 -5.34
N PHE A 99 0.36 -12.28 -6.34
CA PHE A 99 -0.93 -11.61 -6.33
C PHE A 99 -2.07 -12.61 -6.17
N PHE A 100 -2.10 -13.68 -6.96
CA PHE A 100 -3.11 -14.73 -6.86
C PHE A 100 -3.09 -15.41 -5.50
N VAL A 101 -1.93 -15.93 -5.07
CA VAL A 101 -1.81 -16.66 -3.81
C VAL A 101 -2.20 -15.77 -2.63
N GLN A 102 -1.68 -14.56 -2.57
CA GLN A 102 -1.98 -13.62 -1.46
C GLN A 102 -3.48 -13.32 -1.37
N ASN A 103 -4.19 -13.18 -2.47
CA ASN A 103 -5.59 -12.79 -2.48
C ASN A 103 -6.55 -13.98 -2.36
N GLN A 104 -6.11 -15.21 -2.70
CA GLN A 104 -6.94 -16.41 -2.62
C GLN A 104 -6.58 -17.34 -1.44
N LEU A 105 -5.61 -16.95 -0.62
CA LEU A 105 -5.12 -17.79 0.47
C LEU A 105 -6.22 -18.19 1.46
N GLY A 106 -7.18 -17.30 1.73
CA GLY A 106 -8.33 -17.59 2.58
C GLY A 106 -9.17 -18.75 2.06
N ALA A 107 -9.47 -18.76 0.76
CA ALA A 107 -10.21 -19.86 0.12
C ALA A 107 -9.40 -21.16 0.11
N ILE A 108 -8.12 -21.08 -0.23
CA ILE A 108 -7.22 -22.24 -0.27
C ILE A 108 -7.14 -22.93 1.09
N ILE A 109 -6.90 -22.16 2.16
CA ILE A 109 -6.82 -22.70 3.52
C ILE A 109 -8.18 -23.27 3.97
N THR A 110 -9.29 -22.63 3.60
CA THR A 110 -10.63 -23.16 3.92
C THR A 110 -10.86 -24.53 3.30
N VAL A 111 -10.48 -24.73 2.05
CA VAL A 111 -10.57 -26.04 1.40
C VAL A 111 -9.71 -27.08 2.14
N ILE A 112 -8.48 -26.73 2.50
CA ILE A 112 -7.56 -27.61 3.25
C ILE A 112 -8.15 -27.96 4.62
N ALA A 113 -8.81 -27.01 5.31
CA ALA A 113 -9.36 -27.20 6.64
C ALA A 113 -10.69 -27.98 6.69
N PHE A 114 -11.31 -28.28 5.56
CA PHE A 114 -12.59 -28.99 5.53
C PHE A 114 -12.53 -30.30 4.75
N LEU A 115 -11.81 -30.30 3.62
CA LEU A 115 -11.89 -31.36 2.64
C LEU A 115 -11.53 -32.76 3.21
N PRO A 116 -10.43 -32.93 3.94
CA PRO A 116 -10.04 -34.23 4.46
C PRO A 116 -11.10 -34.83 5.40
N LEU A 117 -11.63 -34.03 6.33
CA LEU A 117 -12.65 -34.50 7.27
C LEU A 117 -13.96 -34.87 6.55
N ILE A 118 -14.41 -34.04 5.61
CA ILE A 118 -15.64 -34.32 4.82
C ILE A 118 -15.48 -35.61 4.02
N VAL A 119 -14.35 -35.78 3.34
CA VAL A 119 -14.06 -37.02 2.58
C VAL A 119 -14.09 -38.24 3.49
N LEU A 120 -13.44 -38.14 4.66
CA LEU A 120 -13.43 -39.26 5.62
C LEU A 120 -14.82 -39.55 6.19
N ILE A 121 -15.67 -38.56 6.48
CA ILE A 121 -17.06 -38.77 6.88
C ILE A 121 -17.83 -39.59 5.84
N PHE A 122 -17.69 -39.27 4.55
CA PHE A 122 -18.36 -40.04 3.49
C PHE A 122 -17.79 -41.45 3.29
N MET A 123 -16.50 -41.63 3.53
CA MET A 123 -15.80 -42.93 3.39
C MET A 123 -15.93 -43.85 4.62
N ASP A 124 -16.32 -43.29 5.77
CA ASP A 124 -16.46 -44.06 7.01
C ASP A 124 -17.49 -45.19 6.83
N LYS A 125 -17.14 -46.42 7.20
CA LYS A 125 -18.02 -47.62 7.04
C LYS A 125 -18.86 -47.90 8.26
N ASP A 126 -18.46 -47.41 9.41
CA ASP A 126 -19.03 -47.71 10.70
C ASP A 126 -20.10 -46.69 11.13
N MET A 127 -20.10 -45.53 10.51
CA MET A 127 -21.10 -44.46 10.73
C MET A 127 -22.43 -44.82 10.03
N ASP A 128 -23.54 -44.65 10.73
CA ASP A 128 -24.88 -44.80 10.19
C ASP A 128 -25.09 -43.95 8.90
N PRO A 129 -25.67 -44.52 7.81
CA PRO A 129 -25.86 -43.86 6.54
C PRO A 129 -26.63 -42.55 6.62
N LYS A 130 -27.58 -42.41 7.55
CA LYS A 130 -28.35 -41.19 7.79
C LYS A 130 -27.45 -40.09 8.41
N ASN A 131 -26.70 -40.46 9.43
CA ASN A 131 -25.77 -39.57 10.11
C ASN A 131 -24.65 -39.09 9.19
N LYS A 132 -24.11 -39.98 8.36
CA LYS A 132 -23.13 -39.67 7.32
C LYS A 132 -23.64 -38.62 6.33
N LYS A 133 -24.86 -38.77 5.82
CA LYS A 133 -25.48 -37.80 4.90
C LYS A 133 -25.71 -36.43 5.56
N ILE A 134 -26.15 -36.41 6.83
CA ILE A 134 -26.40 -35.18 7.58
C ILE A 134 -25.08 -34.43 7.85
N ALA A 135 -24.11 -35.12 8.49
CA ALA A 135 -22.83 -34.47 8.83
C ALA A 135 -22.03 -34.07 7.60
N GLY A 136 -21.92 -34.96 6.61
CA GLY A 136 -21.23 -34.68 5.37
C GLY A 136 -21.90 -33.53 4.58
N GLY A 137 -23.25 -33.55 4.51
CA GLY A 137 -24.00 -32.45 3.88
C GLY A 137 -23.80 -31.10 4.56
N ILE A 138 -23.88 -31.04 5.89
CA ILE A 138 -23.57 -29.83 6.67
C ILE A 138 -22.13 -29.39 6.42
N GLY A 139 -21.18 -30.32 6.45
CA GLY A 139 -19.77 -30.05 6.18
C GLY A 139 -19.56 -29.39 4.80
N VAL A 140 -20.18 -29.96 3.75
CA VAL A 140 -20.11 -29.41 2.38
C VAL A 140 -20.70 -27.99 2.30
N VAL A 141 -21.85 -27.76 2.93
CA VAL A 141 -22.49 -26.42 2.94
C VAL A 141 -21.62 -25.41 3.68
N LEU A 142 -21.12 -25.75 4.86
CA LEU A 142 -20.24 -24.86 5.63
C LEU A 142 -18.93 -24.58 4.90
N ALA A 143 -18.31 -25.60 4.30
CA ALA A 143 -17.11 -25.44 3.48
C ALA A 143 -17.36 -24.52 2.27
N GLY A 144 -18.50 -24.71 1.58
CA GLY A 144 -18.88 -23.88 0.45
C GLY A 144 -19.06 -22.41 0.84
N ILE A 145 -19.81 -22.12 1.91
CA ILE A 145 -19.99 -20.76 2.44
C ILE A 145 -18.65 -20.15 2.85
N ALA A 146 -17.86 -20.87 3.62
CA ALA A 146 -16.56 -20.37 4.10
C ALA A 146 -15.57 -20.13 2.93
N THR A 147 -15.59 -20.97 1.89
CA THR A 147 -14.77 -20.80 0.69
C THR A 147 -15.18 -19.55 -0.09
N VAL A 148 -16.49 -19.35 -0.32
CA VAL A 148 -17.01 -18.14 -1.02
C VAL A 148 -16.63 -16.87 -0.25
N ILE A 149 -16.77 -16.89 1.08
CA ILE A 149 -16.31 -15.77 1.93
C ILE A 149 -14.78 -15.61 1.84
N GLY A 150 -14.03 -16.70 1.69
CA GLY A 150 -12.56 -16.70 1.56
C GLY A 150 -12.06 -16.11 0.23
N ILE A 151 -12.82 -16.26 -0.87
CA ILE A 151 -12.46 -15.71 -2.19
C ILE A 151 -12.51 -14.18 -2.15
N ASP A 152 -11.47 -13.53 -2.63
CA ASP A 152 -11.48 -12.10 -2.90
C ASP A 152 -11.79 -11.86 -4.38
N PHE A 153 -13.00 -11.37 -4.66
CA PHE A 153 -13.49 -11.14 -6.05
C PHE A 153 -12.96 -9.86 -6.66
N SER A 154 -12.55 -8.89 -5.84
CA SER A 154 -12.01 -7.60 -6.29
C SER A 154 -10.83 -7.19 -5.41
N PRO A 155 -9.74 -7.97 -5.48
CA PRO A 155 -8.61 -7.75 -4.59
C PRO A 155 -7.91 -6.43 -4.91
N PRO A 156 -7.51 -5.66 -3.88
CA PRO A 156 -6.73 -4.45 -4.07
C PRO A 156 -5.35 -4.77 -4.64
N SER A 157 -4.80 -3.83 -5.40
CA SER A 157 -3.44 -3.94 -5.94
C SER A 157 -2.65 -2.66 -5.73
N VAL A 158 -1.32 -2.77 -5.75
CA VAL A 158 -0.41 -1.62 -5.69
C VAL A 158 -0.71 -0.64 -6.82
N GLU A 159 -0.96 -1.14 -8.03
CA GLU A 159 -1.23 -0.32 -9.21
C GLU A 159 -2.53 0.47 -9.07
N GLN A 160 -3.58 -0.16 -8.55
CA GLN A 160 -4.84 0.52 -8.27
C GLN A 160 -4.65 1.62 -7.23
N TYR A 161 -3.99 1.33 -6.10
CA TYR A 161 -3.75 2.33 -5.07
C TYR A 161 -2.83 3.45 -5.54
N THR A 162 -1.90 3.18 -6.46
CA THR A 162 -1.09 4.21 -7.12
C THR A 162 -1.95 5.17 -7.91
N GLN A 163 -2.90 4.65 -8.70
CA GLN A 163 -3.82 5.47 -9.48
C GLN A 163 -4.73 6.30 -8.57
N ASP A 164 -5.38 5.66 -7.59
CA ASP A 164 -6.28 6.30 -6.64
C ASP A 164 -5.56 7.39 -5.83
N MET A 165 -4.33 7.15 -5.38
CA MET A 165 -3.51 8.12 -4.65
C MET A 165 -3.16 9.34 -5.51
N ASN A 166 -2.74 9.14 -6.76
CA ASN A 166 -2.39 10.24 -7.66
C ASN A 166 -3.61 11.08 -8.01
N GLN A 167 -4.76 10.44 -8.24
CA GLN A 167 -6.01 11.11 -8.53
C GLN A 167 -6.51 11.89 -7.30
N CYS A 168 -6.50 11.27 -6.12
CA CYS A 168 -6.83 11.93 -4.86
C CYS A 168 -5.94 13.17 -4.59
N ALA A 169 -4.63 13.04 -4.79
CA ALA A 169 -3.70 14.17 -4.62
C ALA A 169 -3.99 15.31 -5.62
N ALA A 170 -4.34 15.00 -6.87
CA ALA A 170 -4.72 15.98 -7.88
C ALA A 170 -6.04 16.68 -7.53
N GLU A 171 -7.05 15.94 -7.06
CA GLU A 171 -8.32 16.49 -6.60
C GLU A 171 -8.12 17.46 -5.43
N ILE A 172 -7.31 17.07 -4.42
CA ILE A 172 -6.97 17.95 -3.29
C ILE A 172 -6.27 19.23 -3.76
N LYS A 173 -5.28 19.13 -4.67
CA LYS A 173 -4.56 20.28 -5.22
C LYS A 173 -5.47 21.24 -5.97
N SER A 174 -6.47 20.72 -6.69
CA SER A 174 -7.40 21.54 -7.48
C SER A 174 -8.61 22.04 -6.68
N GLY A 175 -8.77 21.62 -5.41
CA GLY A 175 -9.92 21.95 -4.58
C GLY A 175 -11.22 21.27 -5.04
N GLN A 176 -11.12 20.20 -5.83
CA GLN A 176 -12.26 19.42 -6.29
C GLN A 176 -12.74 18.42 -5.21
N PRO A 177 -13.99 17.92 -5.29
CA PRO A 177 -14.46 16.88 -4.39
C PRO A 177 -13.60 15.62 -4.48
N THR A 178 -13.14 15.11 -3.34
CA THR A 178 -12.25 13.95 -3.24
C THR A 178 -13.05 12.65 -3.35
N LYS A 179 -13.29 12.17 -4.57
CA LYS A 179 -14.06 10.96 -4.85
C LYS A 179 -13.26 9.68 -4.73
N ASP A 180 -11.98 9.75 -5.09
CA ASP A 180 -11.08 8.59 -5.17
C ASP A 180 -10.13 8.50 -3.98
N CYS A 181 -10.43 9.23 -2.89
CA CYS A 181 -9.66 9.23 -1.65
C CYS A 181 -10.12 8.15 -0.69
N SER A 182 -9.80 6.89 -0.98
CA SER A 182 -10.02 5.82 0.00
C SER A 182 -9.14 6.02 1.25
N PRO A 183 -9.52 5.49 2.42
CA PRO A 183 -8.72 5.62 3.65
C PRO A 183 -7.27 5.15 3.49
N GLU A 184 -7.04 4.17 2.62
CA GLU A 184 -5.72 3.57 2.37
C GLU A 184 -4.77 4.52 1.64
N VAL A 185 -5.29 5.44 0.83
CA VAL A 185 -4.49 6.39 0.04
C VAL A 185 -4.60 7.83 0.53
N ALA A 186 -5.66 8.18 1.27
CA ALA A 186 -6.00 9.55 1.65
C ALA A 186 -4.87 10.26 2.43
N GLU A 187 -4.28 9.60 3.42
CA GLU A 187 -3.22 10.19 4.25
C GLU A 187 -2.00 10.57 3.39
N GLN A 188 -1.57 9.66 2.52
CA GLN A 188 -0.41 9.88 1.65
C GLN A 188 -0.71 10.92 0.56
N ALA A 189 -1.90 10.88 -0.04
CA ALA A 189 -2.33 11.87 -1.02
C ALA A 189 -2.40 13.28 -0.43
N GLN A 190 -2.94 13.44 0.78
CA GLN A 190 -2.95 14.73 1.50
C GLN A 190 -1.54 15.23 1.82
N ALA A 191 -0.64 14.33 2.26
CA ALA A 191 0.74 14.68 2.52
C ALA A 191 1.45 15.16 1.24
N ILE A 192 1.28 14.44 0.13
CA ILE A 192 1.83 14.82 -1.18
C ILE A 192 1.30 16.17 -1.65
N ALA A 193 -0.02 16.39 -1.55
CA ALA A 193 -0.64 17.64 -1.96
C ALA A 193 -0.13 18.82 -1.12
N ARG A 194 -0.05 18.66 0.21
CA ARG A 194 0.48 19.68 1.12
C ARG A 194 1.95 19.98 0.85
N ASP A 195 2.77 18.97 0.70
CA ASP A 195 4.21 19.13 0.47
C ASP A 195 4.48 19.72 -0.92
N SER A 196 3.70 19.35 -1.95
CA SER A 196 3.75 19.98 -3.27
C SER A 196 3.41 21.48 -3.21
N ALA A 197 2.37 21.86 -2.46
CA ALA A 197 2.03 23.27 -2.26
C ALA A 197 3.15 24.03 -1.52
N THR A 198 3.76 23.42 -0.52
CA THR A 198 4.89 23.98 0.23
C THR A 198 6.12 24.18 -0.68
N VAL A 199 6.43 23.20 -1.54
CA VAL A 199 7.52 23.30 -2.52
C VAL A 199 7.25 24.41 -3.52
N ALA A 200 6.05 24.46 -4.08
CA ALA A 200 5.66 25.49 -5.04
C ALA A 200 5.79 26.89 -4.43
N GLU A 201 5.36 27.09 -3.19
CA GLU A 201 5.51 28.35 -2.48
C GLU A 201 6.98 28.69 -2.20
N ALA A 202 7.75 27.71 -1.73
CA ALA A 202 9.17 27.88 -1.38
C ALA A 202 10.06 28.21 -2.60
N THR A 203 9.64 27.80 -3.80
CA THR A 203 10.40 27.97 -5.05
C THR A 203 9.89 29.11 -5.95
N LYS A 204 8.90 29.88 -5.47
CA LYS A 204 8.45 31.09 -6.19
C LYS A 204 9.60 32.04 -6.42
N SER A 205 9.66 32.57 -7.63
CA SER A 205 10.62 33.62 -8.04
C SER A 205 9.99 34.51 -9.10
N PRO A 206 10.56 35.70 -9.37
CA PRO A 206 10.07 36.56 -10.46
C PRO A 206 10.05 35.86 -11.82
N ALA A 207 10.98 34.93 -12.07
CA ALA A 207 11.05 34.12 -13.29
C ALA A 207 10.05 32.95 -13.31
N ASN A 208 9.56 32.53 -12.15
CA ASN A 208 8.55 31.46 -12.01
C ASN A 208 7.57 31.78 -10.87
N PRO A 209 6.54 32.60 -11.10
CA PRO A 209 5.60 33.02 -10.07
C PRO A 209 4.77 31.87 -9.47
N ASN A 210 4.62 30.74 -10.17
CA ASN A 210 3.90 29.57 -9.69
C ASN A 210 4.79 28.60 -8.89
N GLY A 211 6.11 28.86 -8.83
CA GLY A 211 7.07 27.95 -8.21
C GLY A 211 7.42 26.74 -9.10
N LEU A 212 8.32 25.91 -8.58
CA LEU A 212 8.74 24.66 -9.22
C LEU A 212 8.04 23.48 -8.53
N ASP A 213 7.59 22.50 -9.29
CA ASP A 213 7.11 21.21 -8.75
C ASP A 213 8.20 20.14 -8.87
N VAL A 214 9.44 20.50 -8.49
CA VAL A 214 10.61 19.62 -8.58
C VAL A 214 11.39 19.66 -7.28
N VAL A 215 11.71 18.46 -6.77
CA VAL A 215 12.47 18.24 -5.54
C VAL A 215 13.67 17.33 -5.78
N TYR A 216 14.60 17.29 -4.82
CA TYR A 216 15.85 16.55 -4.89
C TYR A 216 16.03 15.73 -3.61
N TRP A 217 16.46 14.47 -3.74
CA TRP A 217 16.69 13.58 -2.61
C TRP A 217 17.88 12.66 -2.87
N ILE A 218 18.43 12.06 -1.81
CA ILE A 218 19.51 11.08 -1.94
C ILE A 218 18.97 9.83 -2.60
N ALA A 219 19.63 9.40 -3.69
CA ALA A 219 19.28 8.18 -4.38
C ALA A 219 19.43 6.96 -3.43
N PRO A 220 18.53 5.97 -3.50
CA PRO A 220 18.66 4.74 -2.75
C PRO A 220 19.97 4.00 -3.06
N GLU A 221 20.58 3.41 -2.04
CA GLU A 221 21.84 2.68 -2.21
C GLU A 221 21.66 1.37 -2.99
N ASN A 222 22.70 0.94 -3.68
CA ASN A 222 22.80 -0.37 -4.36
C ASN A 222 21.75 -0.63 -5.43
N GLY A 223 21.22 0.41 -6.08
CA GLY A 223 20.19 0.28 -7.12
C GLY A 223 18.82 -0.18 -6.57
N ALA A 224 18.61 -0.04 -5.26
CA ALA A 224 17.31 -0.34 -4.65
C ALA A 224 16.22 0.62 -5.19
N LYS A 225 15.02 0.11 -5.38
CA LYS A 225 13.89 0.94 -5.83
C LYS A 225 13.44 1.99 -4.79
N LYS A 226 13.78 1.80 -3.51
CA LYS A 226 13.52 2.76 -2.42
C LYS A 226 14.57 2.69 -1.33
N ALA A 227 14.74 3.78 -0.58
CA ALA A 227 15.57 3.78 0.61
C ALA A 227 14.96 2.92 1.73
N ALA A 228 15.82 2.27 2.52
CA ALA A 228 15.40 1.41 3.63
C ALA A 228 14.68 2.19 4.75
N THR A 229 15.08 3.45 4.97
CA THR A 229 14.48 4.35 5.98
C THR A 229 13.91 5.60 5.32
N PRO A 230 12.80 6.17 5.86
CA PRO A 230 12.29 7.45 5.38
C PRO A 230 13.34 8.55 5.49
N HIS A 231 13.52 9.33 4.42
CA HIS A 231 14.48 10.43 4.38
C HIS A 231 13.86 11.71 3.85
N VAL A 232 14.68 12.76 3.74
CA VAL A 232 14.23 14.12 3.45
C VAL A 232 14.47 14.44 1.98
N PHE A 233 13.53 15.15 1.35
CA PHE A 233 13.76 15.80 0.07
C PHE A 233 13.95 17.31 0.23
N HIS A 234 14.62 17.92 -0.73
CA HIS A 234 15.11 19.28 -0.72
C HIS A 234 14.62 20.06 -1.94
N ILE A 235 14.53 21.39 -1.86
CA ILE A 235 14.01 22.24 -2.93
C ILE A 235 15.01 22.55 -4.05
N CYS A 236 16.30 22.24 -3.87
CA CYS A 236 17.29 22.27 -4.93
C CYS A 236 18.48 21.34 -4.67
N GLN A 237 19.26 21.08 -5.72
CA GLN A 237 20.42 20.18 -5.64
C GLN A 237 21.62 20.77 -4.89
N GLY A 238 21.73 22.11 -4.86
CA GLY A 238 22.92 22.81 -4.31
C GLY A 238 23.07 22.79 -2.79
N VAL A 239 22.12 22.20 -2.07
CA VAL A 239 22.10 22.17 -0.60
C VAL A 239 23.17 21.27 0.00
N SER A 240 23.67 21.66 1.17
CA SER A 240 24.77 20.95 1.85
C SER A 240 24.50 19.45 2.11
N PRO A 241 23.28 19.03 2.49
CA PRO A 241 22.99 17.60 2.74
C PRO A 241 23.12 16.70 1.50
N LEU A 242 22.97 17.23 0.30
CA LEU A 242 23.06 16.50 -0.96
C LEU A 242 24.47 16.51 -1.58
N ARG A 243 25.37 17.36 -1.06
CA ARG A 243 26.70 17.55 -1.64
C ARG A 243 27.53 16.25 -1.57
N GLY A 244 28.09 15.85 -2.71
CA GLY A 244 28.92 14.64 -2.83
C GLY A 244 28.15 13.32 -2.78
N LYS A 245 26.82 13.34 -2.86
CA LYS A 245 25.97 12.14 -2.88
C LYS A 245 25.33 11.94 -4.23
N ALA A 246 24.92 10.71 -4.54
CA ALA A 246 24.03 10.44 -5.66
C ALA A 246 22.66 11.04 -5.36
N VAL A 247 22.13 11.85 -6.26
CA VAL A 247 20.91 12.62 -6.05
C VAL A 247 19.92 12.32 -7.16
N ASN A 248 18.70 11.94 -6.77
CA ASN A 248 17.56 11.85 -7.65
C ASN A 248 16.82 13.19 -7.70
N LYS A 249 16.12 13.41 -8.83
CA LYS A 249 15.34 14.61 -9.11
C LYS A 249 13.99 14.21 -9.65
N GLY A 250 12.93 14.82 -9.17
CA GLY A 250 11.57 14.57 -9.66
C GLY A 250 10.50 15.33 -8.88
N SER A 251 9.26 14.96 -9.06
CA SER A 251 8.12 15.51 -8.33
C SER A 251 8.10 15.06 -6.86
N VAL A 252 7.30 15.72 -6.03
CA VAL A 252 7.06 15.28 -4.64
C VAL A 252 6.51 13.85 -4.60
N THR A 253 5.66 13.48 -5.54
CA THR A 253 5.11 12.11 -5.64
C THR A 253 6.21 11.07 -5.89
N GLU A 254 7.18 11.37 -6.77
CA GLU A 254 8.33 10.49 -7.02
C GLU A 254 9.24 10.36 -5.81
N ALA A 255 9.48 11.44 -5.09
CA ALA A 255 10.23 11.41 -3.84
C ALA A 255 9.57 10.48 -2.81
N TYR A 256 8.24 10.58 -2.66
CA TYR A 256 7.48 9.67 -1.78
C TYR A 256 7.59 8.20 -2.20
N ALA A 257 7.54 7.91 -3.49
CA ALA A 257 7.70 6.55 -4.01
C ALA A 257 9.06 5.93 -3.66
N GLU A 258 10.10 6.73 -3.56
CA GLU A 258 11.45 6.31 -3.15
C GLU A 258 11.71 6.41 -1.63
N ASN A 259 10.66 6.61 -0.84
CA ASN A 259 10.72 6.75 0.62
C ASN A 259 11.35 8.08 1.12
N ALA A 260 11.46 9.10 0.25
CA ALA A 260 11.71 10.46 0.68
C ALA A 260 10.37 11.13 0.98
N THR A 261 9.89 10.99 2.21
CA THR A 261 8.49 11.29 2.60
C THR A 261 8.36 12.55 3.46
N ARG A 262 9.39 13.37 3.51
CA ARG A 262 9.40 14.59 4.32
C ARG A 262 10.20 15.68 3.65
N ILE A 263 9.58 16.85 3.51
CA ILE A 263 10.28 18.06 3.10
C ILE A 263 11.30 18.50 4.18
N THR A 264 12.37 19.14 3.74
CA THR A 264 13.36 19.77 4.64
C THR A 264 12.69 20.72 5.64
N LYS A 265 13.18 20.73 6.87
CA LYS A 265 12.79 21.73 7.88
C LYS A 265 13.54 23.06 7.71
N GLN A 266 14.54 23.11 6.84
CA GLN A 266 15.43 24.26 6.63
C GLN A 266 15.07 25.05 5.36
N ILE A 267 13.80 25.13 5.00
CA ILE A 267 13.32 25.83 3.80
C ILE A 267 13.92 27.25 3.65
N PRO A 268 13.92 28.12 4.69
CA PRO A 268 14.49 29.47 4.53
C PRO A 268 15.98 29.48 4.22
N MET A 269 16.73 28.52 4.75
CA MET A 269 18.16 28.38 4.45
C MET A 269 18.38 27.88 3.02
N GLU A 270 17.60 26.89 2.61
CA GLU A 270 17.68 26.36 1.25
C GLU A 270 17.24 27.37 0.20
N GLN A 271 16.20 28.17 0.48
CA GLN A 271 15.80 29.28 -0.39
C GLN A 271 16.99 30.23 -0.65
N LYS A 272 17.74 30.60 0.38
CA LYS A 272 18.95 31.41 0.25
C LYS A 272 20.04 30.74 -0.58
N GLN A 273 20.31 29.45 -0.32
CA GLN A 273 21.33 28.66 -1.03
C GLN A 273 20.98 28.44 -2.50
N CYS A 274 19.70 28.38 -2.82
CA CYS A 274 19.17 28.05 -4.14
C CYS A 274 18.80 29.28 -4.96
N GLY A 275 18.89 30.49 -4.37
CA GLY A 275 18.49 31.73 -5.04
C GLY A 275 16.97 31.89 -5.20
N PHE A 276 16.16 31.16 -4.44
CA PHE A 276 14.72 31.38 -4.36
C PHE A 276 14.42 32.49 -3.36
N GLY A 277 13.46 33.37 -3.66
CA GLY A 277 13.06 34.44 -2.74
C GLY A 277 13.96 35.67 -2.77
N ALA A 278 14.93 35.76 -3.64
CA ALA A 278 15.61 37.03 -3.97
C ALA A 278 14.71 37.84 -4.91
N ALA A 279 13.57 38.31 -4.41
CA ALA A 279 12.81 39.33 -5.07
C ALA A 279 13.53 40.66 -4.84
N ALA A 280 14.00 41.26 -5.93
CA ALA A 280 14.18 42.72 -6.06
C ALA A 280 14.71 43.47 -4.83
N ALA A 281 15.90 43.13 -4.36
CA ALA A 281 16.74 44.08 -3.69
C ALA A 281 17.87 44.45 -4.68
N ASP A 282 17.84 45.70 -5.08
CA ASP A 282 18.88 46.41 -5.83
C ASP A 282 19.00 46.23 -7.35
N THR A 283 17.97 46.67 -8.10
CA THR A 283 18.17 47.24 -9.44
C THR A 283 18.36 48.77 -9.40
N ASN A 284 18.85 49.32 -8.31
CA ASN A 284 19.19 50.74 -8.21
C ASN A 284 20.66 51.00 -7.81
N ALA A 285 21.57 50.15 -8.27
CA ALA A 285 22.99 50.55 -8.35
C ALA A 285 23.24 51.02 -9.79
N ALA A 286 23.05 52.32 -10.04
CA ALA A 286 23.52 52.96 -11.23
C ALA A 286 25.05 52.77 -11.34
N PRO A 287 25.60 52.47 -12.52
CA PRO A 287 27.05 52.44 -12.69
C PRO A 287 27.58 53.85 -12.56
N THR A 288 28.28 54.19 -11.50
CA THR A 288 29.19 55.36 -11.40
C THR A 288 30.30 55.15 -12.42
N SER A 289 30.18 55.82 -13.54
CA SER A 289 31.25 55.96 -14.49
C SER A 289 32.29 56.97 -13.91
N GLU A 290 33.35 56.47 -13.35
CA GLU A 290 34.58 57.20 -13.15
C GLU A 290 35.43 57.09 -14.42
N ASN A 291 35.18 57.98 -15.33
CA ASN A 291 36.15 58.33 -16.38
C ASN A 291 36.82 59.66 -16.02
N GLY A 292 37.85 59.62 -15.19
CA GLY A 292 38.84 60.66 -15.03
C GLY A 292 39.87 60.60 -16.16
N VAL A 293 39.63 61.35 -17.23
CA VAL A 293 40.69 61.61 -18.22
C VAL A 293 41.39 62.87 -17.80
N ALA A 294 42.63 62.75 -17.35
CA ALA A 294 43.58 63.87 -17.20
C ALA A 294 44.06 64.34 -18.59
N ALA A 295 43.84 65.61 -18.92
CA ALA A 295 44.43 66.25 -20.07
C ALA A 295 45.85 66.72 -19.73
N PRO A 296 46.84 66.61 -20.66
CA PRO A 296 48.16 67.15 -20.45
C PRO A 296 48.18 68.61 -20.78
N ALA A 297 48.90 69.36 -19.96
CA ALA A 297 49.29 70.74 -20.21
C ALA A 297 50.39 70.82 -21.28
N GLY A 298 50.22 71.73 -22.23
CA GLY A 298 51.17 72.19 -23.17
C GLY A 298 50.86 73.66 -23.49
#